data_abd11370b2dcd20014c45613ecc1629f
#
_entry.id   abd11370b2dcd20014c45613ecc1629f
#
_cell.length_a   1.000
_cell.length_b   1.000
_cell.length_c   1.000
_cell.angle_alpha   90.00
_cell.angle_beta   90.00
_cell.angle_gamma   90.00
#
_symmetry.space_group_name_H-M   'P 1'
#
loop_
_entity.id
_entity.type
_entity.pdbx_description
1 polymer ?
#
loop_
_entity_poly.entity_id
_entity_poly.type
_entity_poly.pdbx_seq_one_letter_code
_entity_poly.pdbx_strand_id
1 'polypeptide(L)'
;MGLLMGLSFATRFQMGISAFSFFLWLIFIKGKSFWRASTFMCVGVVLGAASLMLFDYWGYGDLVFSPWNYLRENLINQKVNSFGVKPFYYFFTKGLVKGGVFPALLCLMGAIVFLRKNIRSPWPWIMLPYLVVHSLIGHKEVRFLNFLYVLTPILAYMSWDHFKFKGRGILLKLAIGINIILLFRVFFFPVYKPLVIYRYIFDNIPSTEKIYTPTSSSKAPLTLQMRFYTKSERKLIGKSFDELGQYDNPFHLLTSRFDERRFAYNLGCHELESLYPKWVYEFNYFNWLKRSAIWTLWSCQKSTN
;
A
#
# COMPACT_ATOMS: atom_id res chain seq x y z
N MET A 1 8.32 -28.61 2.38
CA MET A 1 7.31 -27.89 1.59
C MET A 1 6.06 -27.58 2.41
N GLY A 2 5.36 -28.60 2.98
CA GLY A 2 4.14 -28.39 3.77
C GLY A 2 4.30 -27.43 4.93
N LEU A 3 5.36 -27.55 5.72
CA LEU A 3 5.65 -26.63 6.83
C LEU A 3 5.77 -25.17 6.34
N LEU A 4 6.49 -24.94 5.25
CA LEU A 4 6.59 -23.58 4.67
C LEU A 4 5.25 -23.01 4.22
N MET A 5 4.36 -23.85 3.68
CA MET A 5 2.99 -23.46 3.33
C MET A 5 2.18 -23.11 4.58
N GLY A 6 2.28 -23.91 5.64
CA GLY A 6 1.62 -23.62 6.92
C GLY A 6 2.13 -22.32 7.56
N LEU A 7 3.44 -22.09 7.57
CA LEU A 7 4.03 -20.82 8.03
C LEU A 7 3.62 -19.64 7.15
N SER A 8 3.55 -19.83 5.83
CA SER A 8 3.04 -18.78 4.94
C SER A 8 1.58 -18.44 5.22
N PHE A 9 0.75 -19.44 5.54
CA PHE A 9 -0.63 -19.24 6.00
C PHE A 9 -0.66 -18.49 7.33
N ALA A 10 0.20 -18.83 8.28
CA ALA A 10 0.30 -18.15 9.57
C ALA A 10 0.65 -16.66 9.41
N THR A 11 1.51 -16.31 8.44
CA THR A 11 1.86 -14.90 8.18
C THR A 11 0.80 -14.16 7.35
N ARG A 12 0.11 -14.87 6.44
CA ARG A 12 -0.96 -14.34 5.60
C ARG A 12 -2.02 -15.40 5.34
N PHE A 13 -3.17 -15.27 5.94
CA PHE A 13 -4.28 -16.24 5.85
C PHE A 13 -4.72 -16.49 4.39
N GLN A 14 -4.58 -15.49 3.52
CA GLN A 14 -4.87 -15.64 2.09
C GLN A 14 -4.00 -16.70 1.40
N MET A 15 -2.81 -17.00 1.93
CA MET A 15 -1.95 -18.05 1.38
C MET A 15 -2.55 -19.46 1.53
N GLY A 16 -3.57 -19.61 2.39
CA GLY A 16 -4.38 -20.83 2.45
C GLY A 16 -5.03 -21.20 1.13
N ILE A 17 -5.45 -20.20 0.33
CA ILE A 17 -5.99 -20.42 -1.03
C ILE A 17 -4.94 -21.09 -1.92
N SER A 18 -3.72 -20.59 -1.89
CA SER A 18 -2.59 -21.13 -2.66
C SER A 18 -2.21 -22.53 -2.22
N ALA A 19 -2.17 -22.78 -0.91
CA ALA A 19 -1.86 -24.09 -0.34
C ALA A 19 -2.93 -25.12 -0.72
N PHE A 20 -4.20 -24.77 -0.58
CA PHE A 20 -5.33 -25.61 -0.98
C PHE A 20 -5.33 -25.90 -2.50
N SER A 21 -5.09 -24.88 -3.30
CA SER A 21 -5.02 -25.03 -4.78
C SER A 21 -3.85 -25.91 -5.22
N PHE A 22 -2.71 -25.80 -4.54
CA PHE A 22 -1.58 -26.70 -4.77
C PHE A 22 -1.91 -28.14 -4.40
N PHE A 23 -2.63 -28.35 -3.30
CA PHE A 23 -3.11 -29.67 -2.91
C PHE A 23 -4.04 -30.28 -3.96
N LEU A 24 -4.99 -29.49 -4.50
CA LEU A 24 -5.86 -29.94 -5.60
C LEU A 24 -5.05 -30.33 -6.85
N TRP A 25 -4.06 -29.51 -7.22
CA TRP A 25 -3.16 -29.82 -8.32
C TRP A 25 -2.47 -31.19 -8.14
N LEU A 26 -2.02 -31.44 -6.92
CA LEU A 26 -1.36 -32.70 -6.59
C LEU A 26 -2.31 -33.90 -6.78
N ILE A 27 -3.55 -33.79 -6.33
CA ILE A 27 -4.56 -34.83 -6.47
C ILE A 27 -4.89 -35.07 -7.95
N PHE A 28 -5.22 -34.03 -8.68
CA PHE A 28 -5.76 -34.15 -10.04
C PHE A 28 -4.70 -34.41 -11.12
N ILE A 29 -3.50 -33.88 -10.94
CA ILE A 29 -2.45 -33.95 -11.97
C ILE A 29 -1.40 -35.02 -11.67
N LYS A 30 -1.01 -35.24 -10.41
CA LYS A 30 0.04 -36.19 -10.03
C LYS A 30 -0.49 -37.62 -9.73
N GLY A 31 -1.77 -37.77 -9.41
CA GLY A 31 -2.41 -39.07 -9.24
C GLY A 31 -1.90 -39.94 -8.08
N LYS A 32 -2.09 -41.25 -8.16
CA LYS A 32 -1.91 -42.21 -7.05
C LYS A 32 -0.50 -42.26 -6.42
N SER A 33 0.56 -41.98 -7.20
CA SER A 33 1.95 -41.97 -6.68
C SER A 33 2.21 -40.88 -5.63
N PHE A 34 1.23 -40.04 -5.41
CA PHE A 34 1.32 -38.82 -4.67
C PHE A 34 0.84 -38.93 -3.22
N TRP A 35 0.09 -39.93 -2.82
CA TRP A 35 -0.54 -40.01 -1.49
C TRP A 35 0.47 -39.81 -0.33
N ARG A 36 1.64 -40.44 -0.39
CA ARG A 36 2.67 -40.25 0.64
C ARG A 36 3.13 -38.79 0.76
N ALA A 37 3.46 -38.15 -0.36
CA ALA A 37 3.90 -36.77 -0.38
C ALA A 37 2.81 -35.81 0.11
N SER A 38 1.54 -36.05 -0.25
CA SER A 38 0.37 -35.31 0.24
C SER A 38 0.21 -35.43 1.74
N THR A 39 0.33 -36.65 2.29
CA THR A 39 0.21 -36.85 3.76
C THR A 39 1.28 -36.03 4.50
N PHE A 40 2.55 -36.16 4.12
CA PHE A 40 3.63 -35.37 4.75
C PHE A 40 3.45 -33.88 4.57
N MET A 41 2.91 -33.46 3.42
CA MET A 41 2.60 -32.07 3.18
C MET A 41 1.47 -31.55 4.09
N CYS A 42 0.37 -32.34 4.22
CA CYS A 42 -0.73 -31.99 5.14
C CYS A 42 -0.25 -31.90 6.59
N VAL A 43 0.54 -32.87 7.05
CA VAL A 43 1.15 -32.80 8.40
C VAL A 43 1.98 -31.53 8.55
N GLY A 44 2.82 -31.20 7.58
CA GLY A 44 3.63 -29.99 7.62
C GLY A 44 2.77 -28.71 7.62
N VAL A 45 1.69 -28.66 6.84
CA VAL A 45 0.76 -27.51 6.86
C VAL A 45 0.06 -27.39 8.21
N VAL A 46 -0.41 -28.50 8.79
CA VAL A 46 -1.04 -28.52 10.11
C VAL A 46 -0.06 -28.05 11.20
N LEU A 47 1.17 -28.52 11.20
CA LEU A 47 2.20 -28.10 12.15
C LEU A 47 2.50 -26.59 12.01
N GLY A 48 2.63 -26.12 10.78
CA GLY A 48 2.83 -24.68 10.51
C GLY A 48 1.64 -23.82 10.94
N ALA A 49 0.41 -24.28 10.73
CA ALA A 49 -0.78 -23.59 11.21
C ALA A 49 -0.95 -23.67 12.73
N ALA A 50 -0.58 -24.79 13.34
CA ALA A 50 -0.60 -24.95 14.79
C ALA A 50 0.37 -24.01 15.50
N SER A 51 1.52 -23.71 14.87
CA SER A 51 2.46 -22.71 15.42
C SER A 51 1.80 -21.33 15.59
N LEU A 52 0.84 -20.97 14.71
CA LEU A 52 0.09 -19.72 14.84
C LEU A 52 -0.75 -19.72 16.12
N MET A 53 -1.39 -20.82 16.49
CA MET A 53 -2.17 -20.90 17.75
C MET A 53 -1.30 -20.68 18.99
N LEU A 54 -0.03 -21.10 18.96
CA LEU A 54 0.92 -20.82 20.03
C LEU A 54 1.25 -19.32 20.12
N PHE A 55 1.45 -18.66 18.98
CA PHE A 55 1.66 -17.21 18.94
C PHE A 55 0.39 -16.44 19.34
N ASP A 56 -0.79 -16.88 18.92
CA ASP A 56 -2.05 -16.29 19.34
C ASP A 56 -2.26 -16.43 20.85
N TYR A 57 -1.98 -17.61 21.42
CA TYR A 57 -2.03 -17.81 22.86
C TYR A 57 -1.04 -16.91 23.62
N TRP A 58 0.20 -16.82 23.14
CA TRP A 58 1.20 -15.94 23.72
C TRP A 58 0.80 -14.46 23.66
N GLY A 59 0.18 -14.02 22.54
CA GLY A 59 -0.18 -12.62 22.32
C GLY A 59 -1.50 -12.19 22.97
N TYR A 60 -2.51 -13.07 23.00
CA TYR A 60 -3.86 -12.76 23.50
C TYR A 60 -4.12 -13.31 24.91
N GLY A 61 -3.30 -14.24 25.42
CA GLY A 61 -3.51 -14.92 26.68
C GLY A 61 -4.56 -16.03 26.62
N ASP A 62 -5.23 -16.22 25.47
CA ASP A 62 -6.30 -17.20 25.25
C ASP A 62 -6.04 -18.02 23.99
N LEU A 63 -6.61 -19.25 23.94
CA LEU A 63 -6.58 -20.09 22.75
C LEU A 63 -7.53 -19.50 21.67
N VAL A 64 -6.98 -18.64 20.86
CA VAL A 64 -7.68 -18.00 19.74
C VAL A 64 -7.16 -18.58 18.41
N PHE A 65 -8.07 -18.80 17.45
CA PHE A 65 -7.70 -19.14 16.09
C PHE A 65 -7.95 -17.92 15.19
N SER A 66 -6.97 -17.03 15.12
CA SER A 66 -7.03 -15.74 14.40
C SER A 66 -7.48 -15.88 12.94
N PRO A 67 -7.12 -16.91 12.15
CA PRO A 67 -7.62 -17.10 10.80
C PRO A 67 -9.15 -17.20 10.71
N TRP A 68 -9.77 -17.93 11.66
CA TRP A 68 -11.23 -18.06 11.71
C TRP A 68 -11.90 -16.75 12.07
N ASN A 69 -11.38 -16.03 13.07
CA ASN A 69 -11.90 -14.72 13.44
C ASN A 69 -11.78 -13.72 12.30
N TYR A 70 -10.65 -13.74 11.59
CA TYR A 70 -10.45 -12.92 10.40
C TYR A 70 -11.48 -13.23 9.31
N LEU A 71 -11.69 -14.50 9.01
CA LEU A 71 -12.66 -14.94 8.01
C LEU A 71 -14.08 -14.53 8.40
N ARG A 72 -14.47 -14.80 9.66
CA ARG A 72 -15.80 -14.49 10.18
C ARG A 72 -16.07 -12.97 10.10
N GLU A 73 -15.17 -12.14 10.63
CA GLU A 73 -15.39 -10.70 10.66
C GLU A 73 -15.35 -10.06 9.26
N ASN A 74 -14.39 -10.45 8.44
CA ASN A 74 -14.20 -9.78 7.17
C ASN A 74 -15.09 -10.31 6.03
N LEU A 75 -15.32 -11.63 5.96
CA LEU A 75 -16.09 -12.23 4.87
C LEU A 75 -17.52 -12.55 5.26
N ILE A 76 -17.77 -13.20 6.42
CA ILE A 76 -19.13 -13.57 6.84
C ILE A 76 -19.89 -12.33 7.31
N ASN A 77 -19.30 -11.54 8.22
CA ASN A 77 -19.89 -10.30 8.74
C ASN A 77 -19.68 -9.11 7.79
N GLN A 78 -19.04 -9.32 6.63
CA GLN A 78 -18.81 -8.31 5.58
C GLN A 78 -18.16 -7.00 6.06
N LYS A 79 -17.46 -7.00 7.21
CA LYS A 79 -16.82 -5.83 7.77
C LYS A 79 -15.79 -5.22 6.80
N VAL A 80 -15.20 -6.05 5.93
CA VAL A 80 -14.27 -5.62 4.89
C VAL A 80 -14.91 -4.63 3.90
N ASN A 81 -16.23 -4.66 3.72
CA ASN A 81 -16.94 -3.77 2.80
C ASN A 81 -17.02 -2.32 3.31
N SER A 82 -16.88 -2.10 4.62
CA SER A 82 -16.83 -0.75 5.19
C SER A 82 -15.60 0.05 4.74
N PHE A 83 -14.53 -0.62 4.30
CA PHE A 83 -13.35 0.01 3.70
C PHE A 83 -13.52 0.37 2.21
N GLY A 84 -14.72 0.18 1.67
CA GLY A 84 -15.09 0.49 0.29
C GLY A 84 -15.03 -0.71 -0.64
N VAL A 85 -16.07 -0.86 -1.45
CA VAL A 85 -16.24 -1.95 -2.42
C VAL A 85 -15.68 -1.53 -3.77
N LYS A 86 -15.03 -2.46 -4.47
CA LYS A 86 -14.47 -2.28 -5.82
C LYS A 86 -14.99 -3.38 -6.75
N PRO A 87 -15.16 -3.10 -8.07
CA PRO A 87 -15.65 -4.09 -9.03
C PRO A 87 -14.65 -5.24 -9.21
N PHE A 88 -15.11 -6.41 -9.69
CA PHE A 88 -14.28 -7.60 -9.83
C PHE A 88 -13.05 -7.39 -10.72
N TYR A 89 -13.15 -6.55 -11.74
CA TYR A 89 -12.07 -6.23 -12.70
C TYR A 89 -11.05 -5.19 -12.17
N TYR A 90 -11.19 -4.74 -10.93
CA TYR A 90 -10.35 -3.70 -10.33
C TYR A 90 -8.85 -3.96 -10.48
N PHE A 91 -8.41 -5.19 -10.27
CA PHE A 91 -6.98 -5.52 -10.34
C PHE A 91 -6.43 -5.38 -11.76
N PHE A 92 -7.21 -5.70 -12.78
CA PHE A 92 -6.83 -5.51 -14.19
C PHE A 92 -6.68 -4.03 -14.53
N THR A 93 -7.68 -3.22 -14.18
CA THR A 93 -7.63 -1.76 -14.44
C THR A 93 -6.50 -1.09 -13.67
N LYS A 94 -6.28 -1.47 -12.41
CA LYS A 94 -5.16 -0.92 -11.62
C LYS A 94 -3.80 -1.43 -12.09
N GLY A 95 -3.72 -2.66 -12.56
CA GLY A 95 -2.52 -3.21 -13.21
C GLY A 95 -2.13 -2.39 -14.45
N LEU A 96 -3.08 -2.08 -15.31
CA LEU A 96 -2.87 -1.25 -16.49
C LEU A 96 -2.41 0.18 -16.14
N VAL A 97 -3.06 0.82 -15.16
CA VAL A 97 -2.74 2.20 -14.77
C VAL A 97 -1.42 2.31 -14.00
N LYS A 98 -1.18 1.43 -13.03
CA LYS A 98 0.01 1.50 -12.17
C LYS A 98 1.25 0.85 -12.78
N GLY A 99 1.07 -0.23 -13.54
CA GLY A 99 2.16 -0.92 -14.24
C GLY A 99 2.55 -0.25 -15.55
N GLY A 100 1.75 0.71 -16.02
CA GLY A 100 1.82 1.23 -17.37
C GLY A 100 1.15 0.28 -18.37
N VAL A 101 0.50 0.85 -19.38
CA VAL A 101 -0.31 0.07 -20.34
C VAL A 101 0.53 -0.99 -21.06
N PHE A 102 1.69 -0.60 -21.58
CA PHE A 102 2.55 -1.51 -22.35
C PHE A 102 3.13 -2.67 -21.52
N PRO A 103 3.79 -2.45 -20.37
CA PRO A 103 4.26 -3.55 -19.52
C PRO A 103 3.12 -4.45 -19.04
N ALA A 104 1.97 -3.88 -18.69
CA ALA A 104 0.82 -4.66 -18.23
C ALA A 104 0.25 -5.56 -19.33
N LEU A 105 0.18 -5.07 -20.58
CA LEU A 105 -0.22 -5.88 -21.73
C LEU A 105 0.78 -7.00 -21.99
N LEU A 106 2.08 -6.73 -21.90
CA LEU A 106 3.10 -7.78 -22.01
C LEU A 106 2.91 -8.86 -20.94
N CYS A 107 2.66 -8.48 -19.70
CA CYS A 107 2.38 -9.43 -18.61
C CYS A 107 1.11 -10.25 -18.88
N LEU A 108 0.05 -9.62 -19.37
CA LEU A 108 -1.21 -10.31 -19.70
C LEU A 108 -1.03 -11.31 -20.83
N MET A 109 -0.36 -10.91 -21.91
CA MET A 109 -0.04 -11.79 -23.04
C MET A 109 0.86 -12.95 -22.59
N GLY A 110 1.88 -12.65 -21.76
CA GLY A 110 2.76 -13.66 -21.17
C GLY A 110 1.99 -14.64 -20.27
N ALA A 111 1.02 -14.15 -19.50
CA ALA A 111 0.13 -15.03 -18.71
C ALA A 111 -0.65 -15.99 -19.61
N ILE A 112 -1.19 -15.52 -20.73
CA ILE A 112 -1.90 -16.39 -21.71
C ILE A 112 -0.95 -17.44 -22.29
N VAL A 113 0.26 -17.04 -22.71
CA VAL A 113 1.28 -17.97 -23.22
C VAL A 113 1.68 -18.98 -22.15
N PHE A 114 1.88 -18.49 -20.91
CA PHE A 114 2.25 -19.33 -19.78
C PHE A 114 1.16 -20.37 -19.47
N LEU A 115 -0.09 -19.96 -19.41
CA LEU A 115 -1.23 -20.85 -19.16
C LEU A 115 -1.35 -21.93 -20.23
N ARG A 116 -1.23 -21.55 -21.52
CA ARG A 116 -1.32 -22.51 -22.63
C ARG A 116 -0.20 -23.55 -22.60
N LYS A 117 1.05 -23.12 -22.29
CA LYS A 117 2.20 -24.02 -22.27
C LYS A 117 2.33 -24.85 -21.00
N ASN A 118 1.83 -24.34 -19.87
CA ASN A 118 2.13 -24.89 -18.55
C ASN A 118 0.88 -25.23 -17.72
N ILE A 119 -0.26 -25.48 -18.36
CA ILE A 119 -1.53 -25.76 -17.64
C ILE A 119 -1.43 -26.92 -16.66
N ARG A 120 -0.55 -27.89 -16.93
CA ARG A 120 -0.31 -29.05 -16.05
C ARG A 120 0.72 -28.78 -14.95
N SER A 121 1.39 -27.61 -14.95
CA SER A 121 2.31 -27.22 -13.86
C SER A 121 1.53 -26.70 -12.65
N PRO A 122 2.13 -26.64 -11.44
CA PRO A 122 1.44 -26.18 -10.24
C PRO A 122 1.08 -24.68 -10.29
N TRP A 123 1.83 -23.88 -11.02
CA TRP A 123 1.70 -22.43 -11.02
C TRP A 123 0.33 -21.90 -11.45
N PRO A 124 -0.25 -22.32 -12.59
CA PRO A 124 -1.60 -21.90 -12.96
C PRO A 124 -2.65 -22.28 -11.91
N TRP A 125 -2.51 -23.45 -11.31
CA TRP A 125 -3.43 -23.95 -10.28
C TRP A 125 -3.37 -23.15 -8.99
N ILE A 126 -2.22 -22.58 -8.66
CA ILE A 126 -2.04 -21.71 -7.49
C ILE A 126 -2.50 -20.28 -7.79
N MET A 127 -2.09 -19.74 -8.95
CA MET A 127 -2.28 -18.33 -9.29
C MET A 127 -3.71 -17.97 -9.64
N LEU A 128 -4.38 -18.81 -10.46
CA LEU A 128 -5.73 -18.50 -10.93
C LEU A 128 -6.75 -18.48 -9.80
N PRO A 129 -6.86 -19.50 -8.91
CA PRO A 129 -7.78 -19.44 -7.79
C PRO A 129 -7.47 -18.27 -6.85
N TYR A 130 -6.19 -17.98 -6.61
CA TYR A 130 -5.79 -16.85 -5.80
C TYR A 130 -6.30 -15.53 -6.37
N LEU A 131 -6.11 -15.29 -7.67
CA LEU A 131 -6.59 -14.11 -8.36
C LEU A 131 -8.12 -14.03 -8.36
N VAL A 132 -8.79 -15.15 -8.67
CA VAL A 132 -10.26 -15.22 -8.73
C VAL A 132 -10.88 -14.90 -7.38
N VAL A 133 -10.44 -15.57 -6.31
CA VAL A 133 -10.97 -15.33 -4.95
C VAL A 133 -10.80 -13.87 -4.55
N HIS A 134 -9.61 -13.28 -4.75
CA HIS A 134 -9.39 -11.87 -4.41
C HIS A 134 -10.20 -10.91 -5.30
N SER A 135 -10.51 -11.30 -6.53
CA SER A 135 -11.37 -10.52 -7.42
C SER A 135 -12.85 -10.57 -7.02
N LEU A 136 -13.29 -11.62 -6.35
CA LEU A 136 -14.67 -11.76 -5.85
C LEU A 136 -14.91 -11.03 -4.52
N ILE A 137 -13.88 -10.87 -3.67
CA ILE A 137 -14.00 -10.13 -2.40
C ILE A 137 -14.29 -8.66 -2.69
N GLY A 138 -15.26 -8.06 -1.97
CA GLY A 138 -15.69 -6.68 -2.19
C GLY A 138 -14.58 -5.65 -2.05
N HIS A 139 -13.87 -5.66 -0.93
CA HIS A 139 -12.74 -4.75 -0.72
C HIS A 139 -11.47 -5.27 -1.40
N LYS A 140 -10.86 -4.41 -2.22
CA LYS A 140 -9.68 -4.77 -3.01
C LYS A 140 -8.56 -3.77 -2.83
N GLU A 141 -7.38 -4.28 -2.48
CA GLU A 141 -6.14 -3.51 -2.45
C GLU A 141 -5.08 -4.18 -3.33
N VAL A 142 -4.29 -3.36 -4.03
CA VAL A 142 -3.25 -3.86 -4.93
C VAL A 142 -2.26 -4.77 -4.20
N ARG A 143 -1.94 -4.47 -2.92
CA ARG A 143 -1.03 -5.28 -2.10
C ARG A 143 -1.50 -6.72 -1.85
N PHE A 144 -2.79 -7.02 -2.01
CA PHE A 144 -3.28 -8.40 -1.86
C PHE A 144 -2.71 -9.33 -2.92
N LEU A 145 -2.34 -8.80 -4.08
CA LEU A 145 -1.73 -9.55 -5.16
C LEU A 145 -0.19 -9.54 -5.18
N ASN A 146 0.47 -9.07 -4.10
CA ASN A 146 1.94 -9.02 -4.06
C ASN A 146 2.59 -10.37 -4.39
N PHE A 147 1.97 -11.47 -3.98
CA PHE A 147 2.42 -12.83 -4.32
C PHE A 147 2.47 -13.06 -5.85
N LEU A 148 1.51 -12.53 -6.61
CA LEU A 148 1.45 -12.66 -8.06
C LEU A 148 2.42 -11.71 -8.76
N TYR A 149 2.72 -10.55 -8.17
CA TYR A 149 3.61 -9.56 -8.79
C TYR A 149 5.05 -10.03 -8.93
N VAL A 150 5.50 -10.96 -8.08
CA VAL A 150 6.82 -11.58 -8.21
C VAL A 150 6.98 -12.30 -9.57
N LEU A 151 5.87 -12.72 -10.17
CA LEU A 151 5.86 -13.45 -11.45
C LEU A 151 5.77 -12.51 -12.67
N THR A 152 5.47 -11.22 -12.47
CA THR A 152 5.29 -10.28 -13.60
C THR A 152 6.52 -10.16 -14.51
N PRO A 153 7.79 -10.15 -14.02
CA PRO A 153 8.94 -10.14 -14.90
C PRO A 153 9.04 -11.41 -15.75
N ILE A 154 8.72 -12.56 -15.18
CA ILE A 154 8.74 -13.85 -15.88
C ILE A 154 7.68 -13.86 -16.98
N LEU A 155 6.45 -13.41 -16.68
CA LEU A 155 5.38 -13.33 -17.66
C LEU A 155 5.70 -12.34 -18.77
N ALA A 156 6.26 -11.17 -18.45
CA ALA A 156 6.69 -10.19 -19.43
C ALA A 156 7.79 -10.77 -20.35
N TYR A 157 8.76 -11.49 -19.78
CA TYR A 157 9.80 -12.17 -20.56
C TYR A 157 9.22 -13.25 -21.48
N MET A 158 8.27 -14.07 -21.01
CA MET A 158 7.63 -15.11 -21.84
C MET A 158 6.89 -14.50 -23.03
N SER A 159 6.21 -13.39 -22.84
CA SER A 159 5.60 -12.63 -23.93
C SER A 159 6.64 -12.12 -24.88
N TRP A 160 7.69 -11.50 -24.34
CA TRP A 160 8.80 -10.94 -25.11
C TRP A 160 9.53 -11.97 -25.97
N ASP A 161 9.76 -13.16 -25.43
CA ASP A 161 10.38 -14.27 -26.17
C ASP A 161 9.45 -14.86 -27.22
N HIS A 162 8.15 -14.94 -26.91
CA HIS A 162 7.16 -15.50 -27.83
C HIS A 162 6.91 -14.59 -29.04
N PHE A 163 6.79 -13.28 -28.83
CA PHE A 163 6.52 -12.29 -29.88
C PHE A 163 7.81 -11.60 -30.33
N LYS A 164 8.50 -12.21 -31.32
CA LYS A 164 9.76 -11.67 -31.88
C LYS A 164 9.47 -10.53 -32.87
N PHE A 165 9.41 -9.28 -32.40
CA PHE A 165 9.22 -8.12 -33.27
C PHE A 165 10.50 -7.30 -33.47
N LYS A 166 10.60 -6.59 -34.61
CA LYS A 166 11.71 -5.68 -34.91
C LYS A 166 11.73 -4.51 -33.89
N GLY A 167 12.91 -4.09 -33.44
CA GLY A 167 13.05 -2.97 -32.49
C GLY A 167 12.90 -3.33 -31.02
N ARG A 168 12.63 -4.60 -30.67
CA ARG A 168 12.50 -5.03 -29.27
C ARG A 168 13.69 -4.64 -28.39
N GLY A 169 14.91 -4.63 -28.93
CA GLY A 169 16.12 -4.24 -28.18
C GLY A 169 16.10 -2.77 -27.72
N ILE A 170 15.58 -1.87 -28.54
CA ILE A 170 15.44 -0.45 -28.21
C ILE A 170 14.39 -0.29 -27.10
N LEU A 171 13.24 -0.96 -27.22
CA LEU A 171 12.19 -0.92 -26.19
C LEU A 171 12.68 -1.45 -24.85
N LEU A 172 13.50 -2.49 -24.83
CA LEU A 172 14.12 -3.00 -23.61
C LEU A 172 15.05 -1.96 -22.96
N LYS A 173 15.91 -1.32 -23.75
CA LYS A 173 16.80 -0.26 -23.25
C LYS A 173 16.01 0.92 -22.68
N LEU A 174 14.94 1.36 -23.34
CA LEU A 174 14.05 2.40 -22.85
C LEU A 174 13.34 1.97 -21.56
N ALA A 175 12.81 0.75 -21.49
CA ALA A 175 12.17 0.23 -20.29
C ALA A 175 13.14 0.17 -19.12
N ILE A 176 14.37 -0.27 -19.32
CA ILE A 176 15.43 -0.28 -18.29
C ILE A 176 15.74 1.14 -17.84
N GLY A 177 15.94 2.08 -18.77
CA GLY A 177 16.20 3.49 -18.45
C GLY A 177 15.08 4.12 -17.60
N ILE A 178 13.83 3.93 -18.00
CA ILE A 178 12.66 4.41 -17.26
C ILE A 178 12.62 3.77 -15.85
N ASN A 179 12.86 2.45 -15.74
CA ASN A 179 12.87 1.79 -14.44
C ASN A 179 13.99 2.30 -13.53
N ILE A 180 15.17 2.60 -14.05
CA ILE A 180 16.25 3.21 -13.25
C ILE A 180 15.80 4.57 -12.71
N ILE A 181 15.20 5.43 -13.54
CA ILE A 181 14.68 6.74 -13.13
C ILE A 181 13.60 6.58 -12.03
N LEU A 182 12.66 5.65 -12.24
CA LEU A 182 11.60 5.37 -11.25
C LEU A 182 12.18 4.80 -9.95
N LEU A 183 13.22 3.98 -10.02
CA LEU A 183 13.90 3.43 -8.85
C LEU A 183 14.58 4.54 -8.04
N PHE A 184 15.27 5.46 -8.70
CA PHE A 184 15.82 6.67 -8.05
C PHE A 184 14.73 7.44 -7.31
N ARG A 185 13.58 7.63 -7.93
CA ARG A 185 12.44 8.29 -7.27
C ARG A 185 11.99 7.54 -6.02
N VAL A 186 11.86 6.20 -6.08
CA VAL A 186 11.45 5.40 -4.91
C VAL A 186 12.47 5.46 -3.78
N PHE A 187 13.76 5.52 -4.11
CA PHE A 187 14.83 5.59 -3.11
C PHE A 187 14.90 6.94 -2.40
N PHE A 188 14.73 8.03 -3.13
CA PHE A 188 14.99 9.37 -2.59
C PHE A 188 13.73 10.11 -2.14
N PHE A 189 12.53 9.64 -2.51
CA PHE A 189 11.29 10.29 -2.11
C PHE A 189 10.47 9.38 -1.18
N PRO A 190 10.09 9.89 0.00
CA PRO A 190 9.28 9.11 0.92
C PRO A 190 7.92 8.79 0.32
N VAL A 191 7.44 7.55 0.54
CA VAL A 191 6.11 7.10 0.10
C VAL A 191 5.00 7.93 0.74
N TYR A 192 5.19 8.31 1.99
CA TYR A 192 4.31 9.19 2.75
C TYR A 192 4.89 10.60 2.77
N LYS A 193 4.40 11.43 1.89
CA LYS A 193 4.91 12.81 1.73
C LYS A 193 4.95 13.65 3.01
N PRO A 194 3.93 13.61 3.90
CA PRO A 194 3.98 14.33 5.17
C PRO A 194 5.16 13.99 6.07
N LEU A 195 5.90 12.91 5.81
CA LEU A 195 7.08 12.54 6.56
C LEU A 195 8.14 13.68 6.62
N VAL A 196 8.24 14.45 5.56
CA VAL A 196 9.16 15.61 5.52
C VAL A 196 8.79 16.62 6.60
N ILE A 197 7.51 16.94 6.73
CA ILE A 197 6.98 17.85 7.76
C ILE A 197 7.20 17.28 9.16
N TYR A 198 6.93 15.99 9.37
CA TYR A 198 7.17 15.34 10.67
C TYR A 198 8.63 15.38 11.07
N ARG A 199 9.52 15.13 10.11
CA ARG A 199 10.96 15.20 10.35
C ARG A 199 11.38 16.61 10.74
N TYR A 200 10.90 17.62 10.03
CA TYR A 200 11.20 19.00 10.36
C TYR A 200 10.72 19.36 11.78
N ILE A 201 9.48 18.98 12.13
CA ILE A 201 8.92 19.19 13.47
C ILE A 201 9.79 18.48 14.53
N PHE A 202 10.23 17.27 14.24
CA PHE A 202 11.04 16.48 15.17
C PHE A 202 12.43 17.09 15.42
N ASP A 203 13.06 17.56 14.36
CA ASP A 203 14.44 18.05 14.41
C ASP A 203 14.50 19.51 14.92
N ASN A 204 13.49 20.35 14.65
CA ASN A 204 13.59 21.80 14.81
C ASN A 204 12.61 22.43 15.80
N ILE A 205 11.50 21.73 16.16
CA ILE A 205 10.50 22.32 17.07
C ILE A 205 10.55 21.62 18.42
N PRO A 206 10.78 22.36 19.53
CA PRO A 206 10.77 21.80 20.88
C PRO A 206 9.45 21.10 21.21
N SER A 207 9.51 20.01 21.97
CA SER A 207 8.30 19.20 22.32
C SER A 207 7.29 19.96 23.18
N THR A 208 7.73 21.01 23.85
CA THR A 208 6.90 21.89 24.69
C THR A 208 6.05 22.85 23.88
N GLU A 209 6.42 23.12 22.62
CA GLU A 209 5.67 24.04 21.77
C GLU A 209 4.42 23.40 21.19
N LYS A 210 3.35 24.20 21.13
CA LYS A 210 2.06 23.78 20.59
C LYS A 210 2.02 24.02 19.08
N ILE A 211 1.44 23.06 18.35
CA ILE A 211 1.20 23.21 16.91
C ILE A 211 -0.30 23.27 16.70
N TYR A 212 -0.75 24.32 16.05
CA TYR A 212 -2.16 24.54 15.73
C TYR A 212 -2.49 24.06 14.33
N THR A 213 -3.74 23.68 14.09
CA THR A 213 -4.24 23.30 12.77
C THR A 213 -5.65 23.84 12.59
N PRO A 214 -6.03 24.28 11.37
CA PRO A 214 -7.38 24.78 11.13
C PRO A 214 -8.42 23.70 11.31
N THR A 215 -9.48 23.95 12.08
CA THR A 215 -10.59 23.00 12.31
C THR A 215 -11.47 22.79 11.08
N SER A 216 -11.46 23.74 10.15
CA SER A 216 -12.22 23.67 8.88
C SER A 216 -11.69 22.61 7.91
N SER A 217 -10.51 22.06 8.18
CA SER A 217 -9.89 21.08 7.31
C SER A 217 -10.36 19.67 7.64
N SER A 218 -11.26 19.11 6.84
CA SER A 218 -11.68 17.70 6.94
C SER A 218 -10.55 16.68 6.69
N LYS A 219 -9.37 17.17 6.29
CA LYS A 219 -8.15 16.37 6.06
C LYS A 219 -7.00 16.83 6.96
N ALA A 220 -7.32 17.48 8.08
CA ALA A 220 -6.32 17.82 9.08
C ALA A 220 -5.52 16.59 9.46
N PRO A 221 -4.22 16.71 9.66
CA PRO A 221 -3.36 15.60 10.06
C PRO A 221 -3.72 15.18 11.49
N LEU A 222 -4.80 14.41 11.62
CA LEU A 222 -5.27 13.98 12.93
C LEU A 222 -4.34 12.94 13.54
N THR A 223 -3.51 13.41 14.43
CA THR A 223 -3.15 12.89 15.77
C THR A 223 -2.49 11.51 15.88
N LEU A 224 -2.98 10.44 15.31
CA LEU A 224 -2.43 9.09 15.53
C LEU A 224 -1.05 8.89 14.88
N GLN A 225 -0.84 9.44 13.70
CA GLN A 225 0.41 9.29 12.98
C GLN A 225 1.52 10.20 13.54
N MET A 226 1.17 11.37 14.05
CA MET A 226 2.16 12.25 14.68
C MET A 226 2.78 11.65 15.94
N ARG A 227 2.01 10.90 16.74
CA ARG A 227 2.55 10.22 17.94
C ARG A 227 3.67 9.24 17.61
N PHE A 228 3.59 8.58 16.47
CA PHE A 228 4.61 7.64 16.04
C PHE A 228 5.91 8.34 15.60
N TYR A 229 5.78 9.50 14.93
CA TYR A 229 6.93 10.21 14.35
C TYR A 229 7.47 11.35 15.24
N THR A 230 6.80 11.68 16.33
CA THR A 230 7.29 12.67 17.31
C THR A 230 7.64 11.98 18.62
N LYS A 231 8.81 12.28 19.17
CA LYS A 231 9.32 11.67 20.43
C LYS A 231 8.43 11.94 21.66
N SER A 232 7.45 12.80 21.56
CA SER A 232 6.60 13.21 22.67
C SER A 232 5.12 13.13 22.32
N GLU A 233 4.24 13.11 23.31
CA GLU A 233 2.79 13.22 23.17
C GLU A 233 2.36 14.62 22.70
N ARG A 234 2.91 15.05 21.57
CA ARG A 234 2.56 16.33 20.98
C ARG A 234 1.14 16.30 20.41
N LYS A 235 0.28 17.15 20.91
CA LYS A 235 -1.10 17.29 20.43
C LYS A 235 -1.16 18.42 19.42
N LEU A 236 -1.78 18.14 18.27
CA LEU A 236 -2.25 19.19 17.37
C LEU A 236 -3.52 19.80 17.97
N ILE A 237 -3.57 21.11 18.04
CA ILE A 237 -4.70 21.85 18.60
C ILE A 237 -5.50 22.41 17.43
N GLY A 238 -6.74 21.92 17.27
CA GLY A 238 -7.66 22.48 16.26
C GLY A 238 -8.18 23.83 16.72
N LYS A 239 -8.05 24.86 15.87
CA LYS A 239 -8.56 26.20 16.08
C LYS A 239 -9.18 26.76 14.81
N SER A 240 -10.19 27.62 14.93
CA SER A 240 -10.70 28.38 13.78
C SER A 240 -9.68 29.44 13.33
N PHE A 241 -9.76 29.90 12.09
CA PHE A 241 -8.87 30.97 11.65
C PHE A 241 -9.09 32.28 12.39
N ASP A 242 -10.32 32.56 12.79
CA ASP A 242 -10.68 33.76 13.57
C ASP A 242 -10.03 33.73 14.97
N GLU A 243 -10.04 32.55 15.61
CA GLU A 243 -9.37 32.35 16.89
C GLU A 243 -7.85 32.49 16.74
N LEU A 244 -7.25 31.97 15.66
CA LEU A 244 -5.83 32.07 15.40
C LEU A 244 -5.39 33.52 15.16
N GLY A 245 -6.25 34.36 14.56
CA GLY A 245 -6.00 35.77 14.35
C GLY A 245 -5.91 36.63 15.66
N GLN A 246 -6.43 36.09 16.75
CA GLN A 246 -6.44 36.74 18.07
C GLN A 246 -5.20 36.39 18.92
N TYR A 247 -4.35 35.47 18.44
CA TYR A 247 -3.14 35.10 19.20
C TYR A 247 -2.05 36.15 19.08
N ASP A 248 -1.59 36.66 20.23
CA ASP A 248 -0.50 37.65 20.30
C ASP A 248 0.88 37.01 20.44
N ASN A 249 0.96 35.80 20.95
CA ASN A 249 2.21 35.05 21.12
C ASN A 249 2.62 34.33 19.84
N PRO A 250 3.93 34.13 19.57
CA PRO A 250 4.41 33.31 18.48
C PRO A 250 3.86 31.89 18.57
N PHE A 251 3.44 31.29 17.44
CA PHE A 251 2.95 29.94 17.39
C PHE A 251 3.27 29.26 16.06
N HIS A 252 3.21 27.92 16.07
CA HIS A 252 3.34 27.11 14.86
C HIS A 252 1.96 26.71 14.32
N LEU A 253 1.77 26.88 13.02
CA LEU A 253 0.54 26.50 12.31
C LEU A 253 0.85 25.44 11.27
N LEU A 254 0.06 24.37 11.25
CA LEU A 254 0.12 23.33 10.23
C LEU A 254 -1.14 23.37 9.38
N THR A 255 -1.02 23.80 8.13
CA THR A 255 -2.10 23.76 7.14
C THR A 255 -2.06 22.50 6.30
N SER A 256 -3.19 22.04 5.79
CA SER A 256 -3.30 20.81 4.99
C SER A 256 -3.81 21.03 3.57
N ARG A 257 -4.25 22.24 3.24
CA ARG A 257 -4.77 22.65 1.94
C ARG A 257 -4.00 23.82 1.37
N PHE A 258 -3.93 23.88 0.06
CA PHE A 258 -3.29 24.99 -0.64
C PHE A 258 -4.00 26.34 -0.38
N ASP A 259 -5.33 26.34 -0.34
CA ASP A 259 -6.14 27.54 -0.11
C ASP A 259 -5.88 28.17 1.28
N GLU A 260 -5.51 27.38 2.28
CA GLU A 260 -5.21 27.81 3.64
C GLU A 260 -3.90 28.60 3.72
N ARG A 261 -3.03 28.49 2.71
CA ARG A 261 -1.75 29.24 2.63
C ARG A 261 -2.00 30.75 2.60
N ARG A 262 -3.01 31.21 1.86
CA ARG A 262 -3.37 32.62 1.81
C ARG A 262 -3.74 33.16 3.20
N PHE A 263 -4.44 32.37 3.97
CA PHE A 263 -4.82 32.71 5.34
C PHE A 263 -3.57 32.80 6.24
N ALA A 264 -2.66 31.85 6.17
CA ALA A 264 -1.42 31.88 6.92
C ALA A 264 -0.59 33.13 6.59
N TYR A 265 -0.47 33.49 5.31
CA TYR A 265 0.21 34.74 4.93
C TYR A 265 -0.47 35.98 5.51
N ASN A 266 -1.80 36.06 5.51
CA ASN A 266 -2.55 37.16 6.08
C ASN A 266 -2.38 37.28 7.62
N LEU A 267 -2.08 36.19 8.30
CA LEU A 267 -1.75 36.16 9.72
C LEU A 267 -0.28 36.54 10.02
N GLY A 268 0.49 36.95 9.01
CA GLY A 268 1.91 37.23 9.18
C GLY A 268 2.81 36.01 9.37
N CYS A 269 2.34 34.82 8.93
CA CYS A 269 3.11 33.60 9.07
C CYS A 269 4.16 33.43 7.97
N HIS A 270 5.33 32.94 8.35
CA HIS A 270 6.39 32.53 7.43
C HIS A 270 6.40 31.02 7.23
N GLU A 271 6.58 30.58 5.99
CA GLU A 271 6.69 29.15 5.65
C GLU A 271 8.00 28.59 6.16
N LEU A 272 7.94 27.56 6.99
CA LEU A 272 9.10 26.82 7.49
C LEU A 272 9.41 25.64 6.59
N GLU A 273 8.40 24.78 6.31
CA GLU A 273 8.56 23.58 5.50
C GLU A 273 7.26 23.24 4.75
N SER A 274 7.38 22.71 3.56
CA SER A 274 6.25 22.32 2.73
C SER A 274 6.50 21.01 1.99
N LEU A 275 5.43 20.29 1.62
CA LEU A 275 5.51 19.02 0.88
C LEU A 275 6.19 19.14 -0.49
N TYR A 276 6.13 20.33 -1.08
CA TYR A 276 6.68 20.59 -2.41
C TYR A 276 7.45 21.91 -2.42
N PRO A 277 8.53 21.99 -3.21
CA PRO A 277 9.20 23.26 -3.48
C PRO A 277 8.24 24.30 -4.07
N LYS A 278 8.48 25.59 -3.81
CA LYS A 278 7.60 26.68 -4.24
C LYS A 278 7.30 26.68 -5.75
N TRP A 279 8.29 26.38 -6.57
CA TRP A 279 8.14 26.35 -8.02
C TRP A 279 7.13 25.29 -8.51
N VAL A 280 6.88 24.22 -7.75
CA VAL A 280 5.89 23.18 -8.10
C VAL A 280 4.47 23.75 -8.08
N TYR A 281 4.21 24.75 -7.26
CA TYR A 281 2.89 25.38 -7.13
C TYR A 281 2.51 26.26 -8.34
N GLU A 282 3.48 26.66 -9.15
CA GLU A 282 3.26 27.39 -10.39
C GLU A 282 2.63 26.53 -11.48
N PHE A 283 2.82 25.20 -11.41
CA PHE A 283 2.28 24.22 -12.38
C PHE A 283 0.94 23.63 -11.94
N ASN A 284 -0.08 24.48 -11.81
CA ASN A 284 -1.41 24.05 -11.36
C ASN A 284 -2.29 23.51 -12.50
N TYR A 285 -1.75 22.64 -13.35
CA TYR A 285 -2.52 22.02 -14.43
C TYR A 285 -3.66 21.16 -13.86
N PHE A 286 -4.86 21.29 -14.46
CA PHE A 286 -6.08 20.60 -14.02
C PHE A 286 -6.48 20.87 -12.57
N ASN A 287 -6.10 21.99 -11.98
CA ASN A 287 -6.42 22.37 -10.59
C ASN A 287 -6.06 21.30 -9.54
N TRP A 288 -4.91 20.63 -9.72
CA TRP A 288 -4.49 19.58 -8.81
C TRP A 288 -4.23 20.10 -7.39
N LEU A 289 -3.84 21.34 -7.22
CA LEU A 289 -3.60 21.95 -5.91
C LEU A 289 -4.84 21.93 -5.01
N LYS A 290 -6.03 22.22 -5.56
CA LYS A 290 -7.31 22.14 -4.81
C LYS A 290 -7.69 20.71 -4.42
N ARG A 291 -7.29 19.73 -5.23
CA ARG A 291 -7.66 18.31 -5.02
C ARG A 291 -6.68 17.54 -4.14
N SER A 292 -5.49 18.10 -3.93
CA SER A 292 -4.40 17.45 -3.20
C SER A 292 -4.33 17.96 -1.76
N ALA A 293 -3.98 17.09 -0.84
CA ALA A 293 -3.56 17.50 0.49
C ALA A 293 -2.12 18.04 0.38
N ILE A 294 -1.94 19.33 0.67
CA ILE A 294 -0.65 20.02 0.63
C ILE A 294 -0.36 20.56 2.03
N TRP A 295 0.41 19.80 2.77
CA TRP A 295 0.79 20.22 4.10
C TRP A 295 1.89 21.25 4.04
N THR A 296 1.74 22.29 4.86
CA THR A 296 2.73 23.32 5.03
C THR A 296 2.80 23.70 6.50
N LEU A 297 4.00 23.78 7.02
CA LEU A 297 4.28 24.21 8.38
C LEU A 297 4.72 25.67 8.35
N TRP A 298 4.17 26.46 9.26
CA TRP A 298 4.36 27.90 9.36
C TRP A 298 4.83 28.29 10.76
N SER A 299 5.63 29.32 10.83
CA SER A 299 5.88 30.09 12.04
C SER A 299 5.13 31.41 11.93
N CYS A 300 4.24 31.64 12.87
CA CYS A 300 3.40 32.84 12.91
C CYS A 300 3.87 33.73 14.03
N GLN A 301 4.20 34.98 13.68
CA GLN A 301 4.50 36.04 14.61
C GLN A 301 3.66 37.24 14.23
N LYS A 302 2.96 37.84 15.19
CA LYS A 302 2.20 39.03 14.90
C LYS A 302 3.19 40.12 14.48
N SER A 303 3.01 40.71 13.30
CA SER A 303 3.76 41.86 12.88
C SER A 303 3.47 42.98 13.88
N THR A 304 4.45 43.34 14.69
CA THR A 304 4.43 44.59 15.47
C THR A 304 4.57 45.73 14.46
N ASN A 305 3.46 46.18 13.88
CA ASN A 305 3.38 47.48 13.23
C ASN A 305 3.02 48.51 14.27
#